data_f28d8667b7eb0efe69c4319d0fee318b
#
_entry.id   f28d8667b7eb0efe69c4319d0fee318b
#
_cell.length_a   1.000
_cell.length_b   1.000
_cell.length_c   1.000
_cell.angle_alpha   90.00
_cell.angle_beta   90.00
_cell.angle_gamma   90.00
#
_symmetry.space_group_name_H-M   'P 1'
#
loop_
_entity.id
_entity.type
_entity.pdbx_description
1 polymer ?
#
loop_
_entity_poly.entity_id
_entity_poly.type
_entity_poly.pdbx_seq_one_letter_code
_entity_poly.pdbx_strand_id
1 'polypeptide(L)' 'PTVIHAENAILVKCAREGVSMLGSTVYTSLSPCEHCASMLASAGVTRVIYRDNYRNLKGLSVLEQCGIIVEQMLDNR' A
#
# COMPACT_ATOMS: atom_id res chain seq x y z
N PRO A 1 3.64 6.60 14.38
CA PRO A 1 3.11 6.06 13.12
C PRO A 1 2.64 4.63 13.28
N THR A 2 1.54 4.31 12.66
CA THR A 2 0.95 3.00 12.73
C THR A 2 1.51 2.09 11.65
N VAL A 3 1.75 0.84 11.99
CA VAL A 3 2.16 -0.19 11.05
C VAL A 3 0.98 -1.12 10.82
N ILE A 4 0.63 -1.32 9.55
CA ILE A 4 -0.51 -2.14 9.17
C ILE A 4 -0.03 -3.31 8.33
N HIS A 5 -0.36 -4.53 8.75
CA HIS A 5 -0.09 -5.75 8.00
C HIS A 5 -1.43 -6.27 7.46
N ALA A 6 -1.62 -6.21 6.16
CA ALA A 6 -2.88 -6.65 5.59
C ALA A 6 -2.75 -6.97 4.11
N GLU A 7 -3.69 -7.77 3.62
CA GLU A 7 -3.86 -7.98 2.18
C GLU A 7 -4.58 -6.79 1.57
N ASN A 8 -4.42 -6.59 0.26
CA ASN A 8 -5.02 -5.46 -0.44
C ASN A 8 -6.52 -5.34 -0.23
N ALA A 9 -7.24 -6.45 -0.20
CA ALA A 9 -8.69 -6.43 0.00
C ALA A 9 -9.08 -5.83 1.35
N ILE A 10 -8.30 -6.14 2.39
CA ILE A 10 -8.54 -5.61 3.74
C ILE A 10 -8.20 -4.13 3.77
N LEU A 11 -7.13 -3.72 3.11
CA LEU A 11 -6.73 -2.32 3.04
C LEU A 11 -7.80 -1.47 2.36
N VAL A 12 -8.36 -1.97 1.27
CA VAL A 12 -9.44 -1.29 0.55
C VAL A 12 -10.67 -1.14 1.45
N LYS A 13 -11.01 -2.20 2.17
CA LYS A 13 -12.14 -2.18 3.10
C LYS A 13 -11.95 -1.14 4.20
N CYS A 14 -10.76 -1.08 4.79
CA CYS A 14 -10.44 -0.09 5.81
C CYS A 14 -10.58 1.34 5.28
N ALA A 15 -10.08 1.58 4.07
CA ALA A 15 -10.18 2.89 3.43
C ALA A 15 -11.65 3.28 3.19
N ARG A 16 -12.48 2.33 2.74
CA ARG A 16 -13.90 2.57 2.49
C ARG A 16 -14.68 2.86 3.77
N GLU A 17 -14.30 2.21 4.87
CA GLU A 17 -14.98 2.39 6.15
C GLU A 17 -14.50 3.61 6.92
N GLY A 18 -13.59 4.39 6.32
CA GLY A 18 -13.09 5.62 6.93
C GLY A 18 -12.13 5.40 8.08
N VAL A 19 -11.54 4.21 8.16
CA VAL A 19 -10.49 3.94 9.16
C VAL A 19 -9.29 4.82 8.82
N SER A 20 -8.82 5.60 9.79
CA SER A 20 -7.69 6.50 9.56
C SER A 20 -6.40 5.71 9.36
N MET A 21 -5.75 5.95 8.23
CA MET A 21 -4.46 5.36 7.90
C MET A 21 -3.39 6.45 7.76
N LEU A 22 -3.69 7.65 8.21
CA LEU A 22 -2.81 8.80 8.08
C LEU A 22 -1.47 8.56 8.74
N GLY A 23 -0.41 8.72 7.98
CA GLY A 23 0.96 8.53 8.46
C GLY A 23 1.37 7.08 8.63
N SER A 24 0.55 6.13 8.16
CA SER A 24 0.81 4.70 8.36
C SER A 24 1.84 4.14 7.39
N THR A 25 2.53 3.10 7.84
CA THR A 25 3.32 2.20 6.99
C THR A 25 2.51 0.93 6.77
N VAL A 26 2.33 0.54 5.53
CA VAL A 26 1.54 -0.62 5.15
C VAL A 26 2.47 -1.73 4.65
N TYR A 27 2.34 -2.91 5.22
CA TYR A 27 3.01 -4.13 4.73
C TYR A 27 1.97 -4.99 4.04
N THR A 28 2.22 -5.36 2.80
CA THR A 28 1.31 -6.22 2.04
C THR A 28 2.10 -7.29 1.30
N SER A 29 1.50 -8.46 1.12
CA SER A 29 2.15 -9.55 0.41
C SER A 29 2.28 -9.28 -1.08
N LEU A 30 1.33 -8.58 -1.66
CA LEU A 30 1.29 -8.29 -3.10
C LEU A 30 1.25 -6.78 -3.31
N SER A 31 2.02 -6.27 -4.27
CA SER A 31 1.99 -4.85 -4.59
C SER A 31 0.57 -4.44 -4.99
N PRO A 32 0.11 -3.25 -4.59
CA PRO A 32 -1.27 -2.85 -4.86
C PRO A 32 -1.51 -2.57 -6.34
N CYS A 33 -2.72 -2.87 -6.79
CA CYS A 33 -3.14 -2.47 -8.12
C CYS A 33 -3.36 -0.95 -8.15
N GLU A 34 -3.57 -0.42 -9.34
CA GLU A 34 -3.75 1.02 -9.55
C GLU A 34 -4.89 1.60 -8.68
N HIS A 35 -6.01 0.89 -8.64
CA HIS A 35 -7.16 1.31 -7.82
C HIS A 35 -6.85 1.30 -6.33
N CYS A 36 -6.23 0.22 -5.84
CA CYS A 36 -5.87 0.10 -4.43
C CYS A 36 -4.84 1.16 -4.04
N ALA A 37 -3.87 1.43 -4.92
CA ALA A 37 -2.86 2.44 -4.68
C ALA A 37 -3.49 3.83 -4.51
N SER A 38 -4.45 4.18 -5.36
CA SER A 38 -5.17 5.45 -5.26
C SER A 38 -5.90 5.56 -3.93
N MET A 39 -6.52 4.49 -3.47
CA MET A 39 -7.22 4.49 -2.19
C MET A 39 -6.28 4.63 -1.01
N LEU A 40 -5.13 3.96 -1.04
CA LEU A 40 -4.12 4.08 0.00
C LEU A 40 -3.58 5.51 0.07
N ALA A 41 -3.33 6.13 -1.07
CA ALA A 41 -2.88 7.51 -1.13
C ALA A 41 -3.92 8.45 -0.52
N SER A 42 -5.20 8.25 -0.86
CA SER A 42 -6.30 9.07 -0.31
C SER A 42 -6.45 8.89 1.19
N ALA A 43 -6.11 7.71 1.71
CA ALA A 43 -6.19 7.44 3.14
C ALA A 43 -5.02 8.02 3.94
N GLY A 44 -4.02 8.58 3.28
CA GLY A 44 -2.89 9.23 3.93
C GLY A 44 -1.75 8.31 4.32
N VAL A 45 -1.67 7.13 3.71
CA VAL A 45 -0.54 6.21 3.89
C VAL A 45 0.74 6.89 3.42
N THR A 46 1.83 6.74 4.17
CA THR A 46 3.10 7.38 3.83
C THR A 46 4.13 6.41 3.28
N ARG A 47 3.97 5.12 3.53
CA ARG A 47 4.93 4.11 3.10
C ARG A 47 4.23 2.80 2.83
N VAL A 48 4.61 2.15 1.74
CA VAL A 48 4.11 0.82 1.38
C VAL A 48 5.28 -0.12 1.18
N ILE A 49 5.27 -1.25 1.87
CA ILE A 49 6.29 -2.30 1.74
C ILE A 49 5.57 -3.55 1.26
N TYR A 50 5.98 -4.08 0.12
CA TYR A 50 5.35 -5.26 -0.47
C TYR A 50 6.38 -6.36 -0.66
N ARG A 51 5.92 -7.62 -0.71
CA ARG A 51 6.80 -8.77 -0.91
C ARG A 51 6.88 -9.17 -2.38
N ASP A 52 5.73 -9.37 -3.01
CA ASP A 52 5.66 -9.86 -4.38
C ASP A 52 5.04 -8.83 -5.32
N ASN A 53 5.52 -8.78 -6.56
CA ASN A 53 4.98 -7.87 -7.56
C ASN A 53 3.62 -8.35 -8.04
N TYR A 54 2.68 -7.41 -8.12
CA TYR A 54 1.44 -7.63 -8.83
C TYR A 54 1.74 -7.69 -10.35
N ARG A 55 0.85 -8.30 -11.10
CA ARG A 55 0.98 -8.44 -12.55
C ARG A 55 1.21 -7.11 -13.25
N ASN A 56 0.57 -6.05 -12.78
CA ASN A 56 0.66 -4.71 -13.35
C ASN A 56 1.30 -3.78 -12.31
N LEU A 57 2.40 -3.13 -12.68
CA LEU A 57 3.14 -2.27 -11.77
C LEU A 57 2.66 -0.82 -11.76
N LYS A 58 1.55 -0.50 -12.42
CA LYS A 58 0.99 0.86 -12.44
C LYS A 58 0.63 1.37 -11.06
N GLY A 59 0.23 0.47 -10.16
CA GLY A 59 -0.09 0.84 -8.78
C GLY A 59 1.10 1.43 -8.06
N LEU A 60 2.29 0.87 -8.26
CA LEU A 60 3.51 1.40 -7.66
C LEU A 60 3.82 2.81 -8.17
N SER A 61 3.60 3.03 -9.46
CA SER A 61 3.77 4.35 -10.08
C SER A 61 2.82 5.37 -9.44
N VAL A 62 1.57 5.01 -9.21
CA VAL A 62 0.59 5.88 -8.56
C VAL A 62 1.06 6.26 -7.16
N LEU A 63 1.55 5.30 -6.38
CA LEU A 63 2.05 5.56 -5.03
C LEU A 63 3.22 6.55 -5.06
N GLU A 64 4.17 6.35 -5.97
CA GLU A 64 5.33 7.22 -6.08
C GLU A 64 4.94 8.64 -6.50
N GLN A 65 3.99 8.78 -7.43
CA GLN A 65 3.48 10.08 -7.86
C GLN A 65 2.80 10.83 -6.72
N CYS A 66 2.25 10.11 -5.77
CA CYS A 66 1.59 10.70 -4.59
C CYS A 66 2.57 10.97 -3.45
N GLY A 67 3.86 10.75 -3.66
CA GLY A 67 4.87 10.99 -2.65
C GLY A 67 5.00 9.91 -1.59
N ILE A 68 4.43 8.74 -1.85
CA ILE A 68 4.50 7.61 -0.92
C ILE A 68 5.79 6.85 -1.16
N ILE A 69 6.49 6.50 -0.08
CA ILE A 69 7.70 5.70 -0.15
C ILE A 69 7.31 4.25 -0.44
N VAL A 70 7.90 3.66 -1.47
CA VAL A 70 7.59 2.29 -1.90
C VAL A 70 8.85 1.45 -1.80
N GLU A 71 8.77 0.32 -1.11
CA GLU A 71 9.90 -0.60 -0.95
C GLU A 71 9.43 -2.03 -1.17
N GLN A 72 10.29 -2.82 -1.79
CA GLN A 72 10.05 -4.26 -1.90
C GLN A 72 10.81 -4.98 -0.81
N MET A 73 10.11 -5.84 -0.08
CA MET A 73 10.70 -6.65 0.96
C MET A 73 11.50 -7.78 0.32
N LEU A 74 12.78 -7.87 0.67
CA LEU A 74 13.62 -8.96 0.18
C LEU A 74 13.37 -10.21 1.01
N ASP A 75 13.19 -11.32 0.33
CA ASP A 75 13.00 -12.61 0.97
C ASP A 75 14.36 -13.32 1.03
N ASN A 76 14.99 -13.27 2.19
CA ASN A 76 16.31 -13.84 2.41
C ASN A 76 16.19 -15.28 2.91
N ARG A 77 15.85 -16.17 2.03
CA ARG A 77 15.81 -17.58 2.37
C ARG A 77 17.00 -18.34 1.82
#